data_9bb8afacad1bcf094b6d2cdb39beb284
#
_entry.id   9bb8afacad1bcf094b6d2cdb39beb284
#
_cell.length_a   1.000
_cell.length_b   1.000
_cell.length_c   1.000
_cell.angle_alpha   90.00
_cell.angle_beta   90.00
_cell.angle_gamma   90.00
#
_symmetry.space_group_name_H-M   'P 1'
#
loop_
_entity.id
_entity.type
_entity.pdbx_description
1 polymer ?
#
loop_
_entity_poly.entity_id
_entity_poly.type
_entity_poly.pdbx_seq_one_letter_code
_entity_poly.pdbx_strand_id
1 'polypeptide(L)'
;IYAAADRYLYWLNMPTISKTDVAEIIIIAFILYHILLWFKNTRAWMLFRGILVILIFLAIAGIFQMNTILWLASRLFSVAVIALVVIFQPELRSALEQLGRKNIFASLFNFNLQKDTENKFSEKTVNEIVKASFEMGKVKTGALIVIEKETSLSEYVRTGIELDAIVTSQLLINIFEHNTPLHDGAIIIRGNRIVSATCYLPLSDNMRLSKELGTRHRAAVGISEVSDSLTVVVSEETGSVSLAVEGTLYRNMDA
;
A
#
# COMPACT_ATOMS: atom_id res chain seq x y z
N ILE A 1 39.09 29.95 35.47
CA ILE A 1 37.78 30.35 34.90
C ILE A 1 37.85 30.41 33.39
N TYR A 2 38.96 30.93 32.78
CA TYR A 2 39.12 31.03 31.32
C TYR A 2 39.23 29.66 30.59
N ALA A 3 39.89 28.67 31.17
CA ALA A 3 40.10 27.34 30.60
C ALA A 3 38.79 26.47 30.52
N ALA A 4 37.75 26.81 31.27
CA ALA A 4 36.46 26.14 31.18
C ALA A 4 35.57 26.72 30.07
N ALA A 5 35.71 28.02 29.80
CA ALA A 5 34.98 28.70 28.72
C ALA A 5 35.43 28.22 27.33
N ASP A 6 36.73 28.00 27.12
CA ASP A 6 37.27 27.51 25.85
C ASP A 6 36.75 26.09 25.49
N ARG A 7 36.49 25.25 26.47
CA ARG A 7 35.98 23.87 26.23
C ARG A 7 34.51 23.87 25.81
N TYR A 8 33.72 24.85 26.25
CA TYR A 8 32.33 25.01 25.85
C TYR A 8 32.17 25.82 24.55
N LEU A 9 33.14 26.72 24.25
CA LEU A 9 33.15 27.52 23.02
C LEU A 9 33.71 26.77 21.81
N TYR A 10 34.36 25.61 22.00
CA TYR A 10 34.82 24.76 20.90
C TYR A 10 33.69 24.28 19.96
N TRP A 11 32.45 24.20 20.48
CA TRP A 11 31.26 23.92 19.71
C TRP A 11 30.73 25.14 18.94
N LEU A 12 31.22 26.32 19.21
CA LEU A 12 30.88 27.60 18.57
C LEU A 12 31.93 28.07 17.58
N ASN A 13 32.94 27.24 17.26
CA ASN A 13 33.77 27.50 16.08
C ASN A 13 32.85 27.51 14.89
N MET A 14 32.49 28.73 14.43
CA MET A 14 31.74 28.90 13.20
C MET A 14 32.53 28.19 12.09
N PRO A 15 31.98 27.10 11.51
CA PRO A 15 32.66 26.46 10.38
C PRO A 15 32.83 27.52 9.31
N THR A 16 34.03 27.62 8.74
CA THR A 16 34.29 28.51 7.59
C THR A 16 33.31 28.08 6.49
N ILE A 17 32.31 28.92 6.22
CA ILE A 17 31.27 28.63 5.25
C ILE A 17 31.93 28.53 3.88
N SER A 18 32.06 27.32 3.39
CA SER A 18 32.51 27.02 2.03
C SER A 18 31.33 27.19 1.04
N LYS A 19 31.65 27.39 -0.25
CA LYS A 19 30.64 27.40 -1.30
C LYS A 19 29.87 26.08 -1.39
N THR A 20 30.49 24.99 -1.00
CA THR A 20 29.89 23.65 -0.89
C THR A 20 28.83 23.60 0.22
N ASP A 21 29.10 24.22 1.39
CA ASP A 21 28.17 24.22 2.52
C ASP A 21 26.87 24.97 2.20
N VAL A 22 26.98 26.04 1.41
CA VAL A 22 25.79 26.76 0.92
C VAL A 22 24.94 25.88 0.01
N ALA A 23 25.56 25.13 -0.89
CA ALA A 23 24.86 24.18 -1.76
C ALA A 23 24.19 23.06 -0.95
N GLU A 24 24.89 22.50 0.06
CA GLU A 24 24.33 21.49 0.97
C GLU A 24 23.11 22.00 1.74
N ILE A 25 23.20 23.22 2.29
CA ILE A 25 22.08 23.85 2.99
C ILE A 25 20.87 24.03 2.07
N ILE A 26 21.08 24.47 0.82
CA ILE A 26 19.99 24.64 -0.15
C ILE A 26 19.34 23.28 -0.49
N ILE A 27 20.15 22.25 -0.71
CA ILE A 27 19.66 20.90 -1.02
C ILE A 27 18.86 20.34 0.17
N ILE A 28 19.40 20.46 1.38
CA ILE A 28 18.72 20.00 2.61
C ILE A 28 17.42 20.77 2.82
N ALA A 29 17.43 22.09 2.66
CA ALA A 29 16.25 22.94 2.78
C ALA A 29 15.18 22.56 1.74
N PHE A 30 15.57 22.30 0.51
CA PHE A 30 14.68 21.86 -0.57
C PHE A 30 14.04 20.48 -0.27
N ILE A 31 14.85 19.53 0.15
CA ILE A 31 14.37 18.19 0.53
C ILE A 31 13.41 18.29 1.72
N LEU A 32 13.79 19.03 2.76
CA LEU A 32 12.98 19.22 3.96
C LEU A 32 11.65 19.91 3.64
N TYR A 33 11.67 20.91 2.77
CA TYR A 33 10.46 21.62 2.31
C TYR A 33 9.50 20.68 1.60
N HIS A 34 9.98 19.84 0.67
CA HIS A 34 9.15 18.87 -0.03
C HIS A 34 8.60 17.78 0.90
N ILE A 35 9.40 17.30 1.85
CA ILE A 35 8.96 16.35 2.86
C ILE A 35 7.85 16.96 3.72
N LEU A 36 8.01 18.19 4.20
CA LEU A 36 6.99 18.88 5.01
C LEU A 36 5.71 19.15 4.23
N LEU A 37 5.81 19.50 2.94
CA LEU A 37 4.66 19.72 2.06
C LEU A 37 3.86 18.44 1.86
N TRP A 38 4.55 17.32 1.63
CA TRP A 38 3.93 16.01 1.51
C TRP A 38 3.24 15.57 2.81
N PHE A 39 3.89 15.83 3.94
CA PHE A 39 3.37 15.50 5.28
C PHE A 39 2.14 16.33 5.68
N LYS A 40 2.04 17.59 5.22
CA LYS A 40 0.97 18.54 5.57
C LYS A 40 -0.42 18.03 5.20
N ASN A 41 -0.54 17.22 4.16
CA ASN A 41 -1.82 16.73 3.65
C ASN A 41 -2.21 15.34 4.21
N THR A 42 -1.49 14.82 5.20
CA THR A 42 -1.72 13.50 5.78
C THR A 42 -2.32 13.59 7.18
N ARG A 43 -2.99 12.51 7.64
CA ARG A 43 -3.46 12.36 9.03
C ARG A 43 -2.30 12.47 10.03
N ALA A 44 -1.08 12.15 9.62
CA ALA A 44 0.13 12.26 10.41
C ALA A 44 0.45 13.71 10.84
N TRP A 45 0.01 14.73 10.09
CA TRP A 45 0.18 16.14 10.47
C TRP A 45 -0.51 16.49 11.80
N MET A 46 -1.67 15.89 12.05
CA MET A 46 -2.41 16.12 13.31
C MET A 46 -1.65 15.51 14.51
N LEU A 47 -1.09 14.31 14.33
CA LEU A 47 -0.25 13.65 15.35
C LEU A 47 1.04 14.43 15.59
N PHE A 48 1.68 14.92 14.52
CA PHE A 48 2.90 15.72 14.63
C PHE A 48 2.70 17.00 15.45
N ARG A 49 1.58 17.72 15.24
CA ARG A 49 1.23 18.88 16.06
C ARG A 49 1.08 18.52 17.53
N GLY A 50 0.43 17.39 17.85
CA GLY A 50 0.28 16.90 19.23
C GLY A 50 1.64 16.62 19.89
N ILE A 51 2.54 15.94 19.18
CA ILE A 51 3.89 15.66 19.66
C ILE A 51 4.68 16.96 19.88
N LEU A 52 4.58 17.92 18.95
CA LEU A 52 5.28 19.20 19.06
C LEU A 52 4.82 20.00 20.28
N VAL A 53 3.53 20.01 20.57
CA VAL A 53 3.00 20.66 21.79
C VAL A 53 3.58 20.02 23.05
N ILE A 54 3.64 18.70 23.10
CA ILE A 54 4.23 17.95 24.24
C ILE A 54 5.72 18.29 24.38
N LEU A 55 6.47 18.33 23.28
CA LEU A 55 7.90 18.67 23.30
C LEU A 55 8.14 20.12 23.78
N ILE A 56 7.32 21.08 23.32
CA ILE A 56 7.40 22.47 23.81
C ILE A 56 7.11 22.53 25.30
N PHE A 57 6.07 21.83 25.77
CA PHE A 57 5.75 21.77 27.20
C PHE A 57 6.90 21.20 28.03
N LEU A 58 7.52 20.10 27.57
CA LEU A 58 8.67 19.49 28.24
C LEU A 58 9.91 20.43 28.22
N ALA A 59 10.12 21.14 27.12
CA ALA A 59 11.20 22.13 27.03
C ALA A 59 11.00 23.27 28.06
N ILE A 60 9.77 23.78 28.18
CA ILE A 60 9.41 24.78 29.18
C ILE A 60 9.63 24.23 30.60
N ALA A 61 9.16 23.00 30.86
CA ALA A 61 9.37 22.34 32.16
C ALA A 61 10.86 22.17 32.48
N GLY A 62 11.71 21.92 31.48
CA GLY A 62 13.17 21.87 31.61
C GLY A 62 13.79 23.22 32.01
N ILE A 63 13.35 24.30 31.33
CA ILE A 63 13.83 25.67 31.64
C ILE A 63 13.49 26.07 33.08
N PHE A 64 12.26 25.73 33.54
CA PHE A 64 11.80 26.02 34.90
C PHE A 64 12.26 24.98 35.96
N GLN A 65 13.11 24.00 35.54
CA GLN A 65 13.64 22.94 36.40
C GLN A 65 12.56 22.16 37.17
N MET A 66 11.42 21.89 36.48
CA MET A 66 10.29 21.14 37.07
C MET A 66 10.60 19.65 37.14
N ASN A 67 11.46 19.26 38.07
CA ASN A 67 12.05 17.91 38.17
C ASN A 67 11.00 16.78 38.22
N THR A 68 9.88 17.00 38.90
CA THR A 68 8.80 16.00 39.02
C THR A 68 8.17 15.69 37.66
N ILE A 69 7.93 16.73 36.87
CA ILE A 69 7.36 16.58 35.48
C ILE A 69 8.36 15.87 34.57
N LEU A 70 9.63 16.26 34.61
CA LEU A 70 10.68 15.64 33.82
C LEU A 70 10.91 14.18 34.23
N TRP A 71 10.88 13.87 35.50
CA TRP A 71 10.98 12.49 36.00
C TRP A 71 9.79 11.64 35.52
N LEU A 72 8.56 12.14 35.64
CA LEU A 72 7.35 11.46 35.17
C LEU A 72 7.40 11.26 33.66
N ALA A 73 7.77 12.28 32.89
CA ALA A 73 7.89 12.23 31.45
C ALA A 73 8.91 11.16 31.01
N SER A 74 10.07 11.07 31.67
CA SER A 74 11.09 10.06 31.37
C SER A 74 10.59 8.63 31.60
N ARG A 75 9.77 8.41 32.60
CA ARG A 75 9.15 7.10 32.87
C ARG A 75 8.09 6.75 31.86
N LEU A 76 7.21 7.71 31.53
CA LEU A 76 6.18 7.55 30.52
C LEU A 76 6.79 7.32 29.12
N PHE A 77 7.89 8.01 28.79
CA PHE A 77 8.57 7.85 27.54
C PHE A 77 9.08 6.42 27.31
N SER A 78 9.66 5.80 28.34
CA SER A 78 10.12 4.41 28.26
C SER A 78 8.99 3.43 27.95
N VAL A 79 7.83 3.61 28.57
CA VAL A 79 6.64 2.79 28.32
C VAL A 79 6.04 3.12 26.95
N ALA A 80 6.02 4.40 26.56
CA ALA A 80 5.48 4.85 25.28
C ALA A 80 6.26 4.28 24.08
N VAL A 81 7.60 4.18 24.18
CA VAL A 81 8.43 3.56 23.13
C VAL A 81 8.05 2.10 22.92
N ILE A 82 7.89 1.33 23.99
CA ILE A 82 7.47 -0.07 23.90
C ILE A 82 6.07 -0.18 23.28
N ALA A 83 5.12 0.62 23.77
CA ALA A 83 3.76 0.64 23.24
C ALA A 83 3.74 1.03 21.74
N LEU A 84 4.56 1.99 21.33
CA LEU A 84 4.68 2.42 19.94
C LEU A 84 5.18 1.27 19.05
N VAL A 85 6.21 0.54 19.47
CA VAL A 85 6.71 -0.63 18.71
C VAL A 85 5.62 -1.68 18.55
N VAL A 86 4.84 -1.98 19.60
CA VAL A 86 3.76 -2.96 19.56
C VAL A 86 2.62 -2.49 18.63
N ILE A 87 2.22 -1.21 18.73
CA ILE A 87 1.15 -0.65 17.90
C ILE A 87 1.53 -0.62 16.42
N PHE A 88 2.79 -0.25 16.11
CA PHE A 88 3.28 -0.15 14.74
C PHE A 88 3.89 -1.47 14.21
N GLN A 89 3.83 -2.55 14.97
CA GLN A 89 4.34 -3.86 14.53
C GLN A 89 3.75 -4.31 13.19
N PRO A 90 2.41 -4.24 12.94
CA PRO A 90 1.83 -4.65 11.66
C PRO A 90 2.27 -3.75 10.50
N GLU A 91 2.38 -2.42 10.72
CA GLU A 91 2.83 -1.47 9.69
C GLU A 91 4.31 -1.66 9.36
N LEU A 92 5.16 -1.87 10.38
CA LEU A 92 6.58 -2.17 10.19
C LEU A 92 6.77 -3.47 9.43
N ARG A 93 5.98 -4.51 9.75
CA ARG A 93 6.01 -5.77 9.02
C ARG A 93 5.61 -5.58 7.56
N SER A 94 4.51 -4.87 7.29
CA SER A 94 4.05 -4.58 5.92
C SER A 94 5.08 -3.77 5.14
N ALA A 95 5.70 -2.75 5.77
CA ALA A 95 6.75 -1.95 5.14
C ALA A 95 8.01 -2.77 4.82
N LEU A 96 8.44 -3.66 5.74
CA LEU A 96 9.57 -4.55 5.51
C LEU A 96 9.29 -5.58 4.42
N GLU A 97 8.07 -6.12 4.36
CA GLU A 97 7.63 -7.01 3.29
C GLU A 97 7.61 -6.29 1.94
N GLN A 98 7.15 -5.04 1.87
CA GLN A 98 7.17 -4.22 0.66
C GLN A 98 8.60 -3.87 0.21
N LEU A 99 9.50 -3.56 1.15
CA LEU A 99 10.91 -3.33 0.86
C LEU A 99 11.61 -4.60 0.38
N GLY A 100 11.27 -5.75 0.96
CA GLY A 100 11.79 -7.06 0.52
C GLY A 100 11.28 -7.47 -0.88
N ARG A 101 10.07 -7.05 -1.24
CA ARG A 101 9.47 -7.33 -2.57
C ARG A 101 10.02 -6.45 -3.68
N LYS A 102 10.29 -5.18 -3.41
CA LYS A 102 11.04 -4.36 -4.37
C LYS A 102 12.50 -4.82 -4.34
N ASN A 103 12.88 -5.62 -5.32
CA ASN A 103 14.26 -6.07 -5.57
C ASN A 103 15.18 -4.87 -5.88
N ILE A 104 15.24 -3.89 -4.96
CA ILE A 104 16.12 -2.72 -5.06
C ILE A 104 17.57 -3.19 -5.14
N PHE A 105 17.90 -4.29 -4.46
CA PHE A 105 19.20 -4.92 -4.55
C PHE A 105 19.44 -5.69 -5.86
N ALA A 106 18.42 -6.26 -6.49
CA ALA A 106 18.55 -6.93 -7.78
C ALA A 106 18.73 -5.92 -8.94
N SER A 107 18.20 -4.71 -8.79
CA SER A 107 18.42 -3.60 -9.74
C SER A 107 19.84 -3.02 -9.64
N LEU A 108 20.48 -3.08 -8.47
CA LEU A 108 21.85 -2.59 -8.25
C LEU A 108 22.91 -3.64 -8.58
N PHE A 109 22.60 -4.90 -8.41
CA PHE A 109 23.43 -6.01 -8.86
C PHE A 109 22.73 -6.69 -10.03
N ASN A 110 23.16 -6.41 -11.24
CA ASN A 110 22.80 -7.14 -12.48
C ASN A 110 23.26 -8.60 -12.37
N PHE A 111 22.69 -9.35 -11.43
CA PHE A 111 22.88 -10.78 -11.37
C PHE A 111 21.70 -11.43 -12.11
N ASN A 112 21.95 -11.75 -13.38
CA ASN A 112 21.13 -12.60 -14.22
C ASN A 112 20.89 -13.95 -13.51
N LEU A 113 20.01 -13.99 -12.54
CA LEU A 113 19.32 -15.21 -12.19
C LEU A 113 18.01 -15.19 -13.00
N GLN A 114 18.07 -15.82 -14.11
CA GLN A 114 16.95 -16.33 -14.88
C GLN A 114 16.03 -17.09 -13.92
N LYS A 115 15.14 -16.34 -13.22
CA LYS A 115 14.10 -16.92 -12.39
C LYS A 115 12.97 -17.26 -13.32
N ASP A 116 12.83 -18.52 -13.48
CA ASP A 116 11.86 -19.29 -14.21
C ASP A 116 10.57 -18.55 -14.60
N THR A 117 10.33 -18.64 -15.88
CA THR A 117 9.20 -18.21 -16.71
C THR A 117 7.87 -18.92 -16.33
N GLU A 118 7.70 -19.42 -15.11
CA GLU A 118 6.52 -20.18 -14.71
C GLU A 118 5.28 -19.34 -14.36
N ASN A 119 5.42 -18.02 -14.22
CA ASN A 119 4.29 -17.14 -13.90
C ASN A 119 3.78 -16.30 -15.11
N LYS A 120 4.18 -16.63 -16.33
CA LYS A 120 3.59 -16.00 -17.49
C LYS A 120 2.22 -16.61 -17.77
N PHE A 121 1.19 -15.77 -17.65
CA PHE A 121 -0.14 -16.11 -18.16
C PHE A 121 -0.02 -16.50 -19.62
N SER A 122 -0.59 -17.65 -19.98
CA SER A 122 -0.66 -18.03 -21.39
C SER A 122 -1.61 -17.07 -22.11
N GLU A 123 -1.32 -16.74 -23.36
CA GLU A 123 -2.22 -15.96 -24.21
C GLU A 123 -3.64 -16.56 -24.24
N LYS A 124 -3.73 -17.87 -24.18
CA LYS A 124 -4.99 -18.59 -24.03
C LYS A 124 -5.76 -18.16 -22.78
N THR A 125 -5.10 -18.09 -21.62
CA THR A 125 -5.73 -17.69 -20.37
C THR A 125 -6.26 -16.26 -20.43
N VAL A 126 -5.48 -15.34 -21.03
CA VAL A 126 -5.92 -13.95 -21.23
C VAL A 126 -7.16 -13.90 -22.12
N ASN A 127 -7.15 -14.60 -23.24
CA ASN A 127 -8.29 -14.66 -24.16
C ASN A 127 -9.54 -15.25 -23.52
N GLU A 128 -9.40 -16.28 -22.67
CA GLU A 128 -10.52 -16.87 -21.93
C GLU A 128 -11.12 -15.88 -20.90
N ILE A 129 -10.29 -15.11 -20.18
CA ILE A 129 -10.74 -14.06 -19.26
C ILE A 129 -11.45 -12.94 -20.00
N VAL A 130 -10.86 -12.43 -21.09
CA VAL A 130 -11.46 -11.38 -21.92
C VAL A 130 -12.81 -11.85 -22.45
N LYS A 131 -12.87 -13.03 -23.06
CA LYS A 131 -14.10 -13.61 -23.61
C LYS A 131 -15.18 -13.71 -22.53
N ALA A 132 -14.87 -14.29 -21.37
CA ALA A 132 -15.81 -14.43 -20.27
C ALA A 132 -16.33 -13.06 -19.78
N SER A 133 -15.44 -12.08 -19.62
CA SER A 133 -15.79 -10.75 -19.14
C SER A 133 -16.78 -10.04 -20.07
N PHE A 134 -16.55 -10.10 -21.38
CA PHE A 134 -17.47 -9.49 -22.34
C PHE A 134 -18.78 -10.27 -22.51
N GLU A 135 -18.76 -11.59 -22.43
CA GLU A 135 -19.99 -12.40 -22.44
C GLU A 135 -20.85 -12.11 -21.19
N MET A 136 -20.25 -12.05 -20.00
CA MET A 136 -20.95 -11.64 -18.78
C MET A 136 -21.45 -10.20 -18.84
N GLY A 137 -20.68 -9.30 -19.45
CA GLY A 137 -21.11 -7.91 -19.67
C GLY A 137 -22.38 -7.78 -20.53
N LYS A 138 -22.51 -8.59 -21.59
CA LYS A 138 -23.71 -8.58 -22.44
C LYS A 138 -25.00 -8.91 -21.68
N VAL A 139 -24.93 -9.81 -20.72
CA VAL A 139 -26.06 -10.24 -19.89
C VAL A 139 -26.10 -9.56 -18.52
N LYS A 140 -25.18 -8.61 -18.28
CA LYS A 140 -25.05 -7.85 -17.04
C LYS A 140 -24.83 -8.72 -15.80
N THR A 141 -24.09 -9.79 -15.95
CA THR A 141 -23.61 -10.59 -14.84
C THR A 141 -22.38 -9.91 -14.24
N GLY A 142 -22.47 -9.50 -12.96
CA GLY A 142 -21.37 -8.86 -12.24
C GLY A 142 -20.25 -9.84 -11.94
N ALA A 143 -19.00 -9.46 -12.22
CA ALA A 143 -17.84 -10.31 -11.95
C ALA A 143 -16.67 -9.50 -11.38
N LEU A 144 -15.85 -10.17 -10.56
CA LEU A 144 -14.64 -9.62 -9.96
C LEU A 144 -13.52 -10.66 -10.05
N ILE A 145 -12.58 -10.42 -10.97
CA ILE A 145 -11.52 -11.35 -11.33
C ILE A 145 -10.17 -10.70 -10.98
N VAL A 146 -9.45 -11.29 -10.02
CA VAL A 146 -8.13 -10.81 -9.59
C VAL A 146 -7.04 -11.70 -10.14
N ILE A 147 -6.10 -11.11 -10.83
CA ILE A 147 -4.94 -11.78 -11.41
C ILE A 147 -3.74 -11.49 -10.54
N GLU A 148 -3.26 -12.51 -9.81
CA GLU A 148 -2.09 -12.44 -8.96
C GLU A 148 -0.82 -12.33 -9.82
N LYS A 149 0.05 -11.35 -9.50
CA LYS A 149 1.35 -11.18 -10.15
C LYS A 149 2.48 -11.61 -9.20
N GLU A 150 3.34 -10.66 -8.80
CA GLU A 150 4.47 -10.94 -7.92
C GLU A 150 4.06 -10.98 -6.45
N THR A 151 3.08 -10.14 -6.07
CA THR A 151 2.56 -10.07 -4.71
C THR A 151 1.61 -11.23 -4.44
N SER A 152 1.97 -12.12 -3.51
CA SER A 152 1.11 -13.24 -3.13
C SER A 152 -0.18 -12.76 -2.46
N LEU A 153 -1.32 -13.24 -2.96
CA LEU A 153 -2.65 -12.97 -2.43
C LEU A 153 -3.16 -14.09 -1.51
N SER A 154 -2.26 -14.90 -0.95
CA SER A 154 -2.62 -16.08 -0.15
C SER A 154 -3.50 -15.77 1.06
N GLU A 155 -3.42 -14.57 1.64
CA GLU A 155 -4.31 -14.16 2.74
C GLU A 155 -5.77 -14.01 2.28
N TYR A 156 -5.98 -13.50 1.05
CA TYR A 156 -7.32 -13.37 0.47
C TYR A 156 -7.84 -14.71 -0.06
N VAL A 157 -6.98 -15.55 -0.64
CA VAL A 157 -7.31 -16.92 -1.07
C VAL A 157 -7.92 -17.73 0.07
N ARG A 158 -7.39 -17.61 1.30
CA ARG A 158 -7.90 -18.33 2.49
C ARG A 158 -9.30 -17.90 2.92
N THR A 159 -9.79 -16.76 2.48
CA THR A 159 -11.14 -16.29 2.80
C THR A 159 -12.21 -16.91 1.90
N GLY A 160 -11.79 -17.48 0.77
CA GLY A 160 -12.67 -18.05 -0.24
C GLY A 160 -12.72 -19.58 -0.22
N ILE A 161 -13.34 -20.11 -1.25
CA ILE A 161 -13.47 -21.56 -1.51
C ILE A 161 -12.39 -21.95 -2.53
N GLU A 162 -11.53 -22.89 -2.15
CA GLU A 162 -10.47 -23.40 -3.03
C GLU A 162 -11.06 -24.21 -4.19
N LEU A 163 -10.63 -23.90 -5.42
CA LEU A 163 -11.10 -24.55 -6.64
C LEU A 163 -10.01 -25.32 -7.38
N ASP A 164 -8.81 -24.75 -7.46
CA ASP A 164 -7.67 -25.29 -8.20
C ASP A 164 -8.02 -25.77 -9.62
N ALA A 165 -8.67 -24.94 -10.42
CA ALA A 165 -9.19 -25.26 -11.74
C ALA A 165 -8.47 -24.50 -12.86
N ILE A 166 -8.42 -25.07 -14.09
CA ILE A 166 -7.89 -24.40 -15.26
C ILE A 166 -8.85 -23.26 -15.66
N VAL A 167 -8.29 -22.10 -16.02
CA VAL A 167 -9.08 -20.96 -16.49
C VAL A 167 -9.70 -21.28 -17.85
N THR A 168 -11.03 -21.24 -17.90
CA THR A 168 -11.83 -21.32 -19.12
C THR A 168 -12.99 -20.33 -19.05
N SER A 169 -13.40 -19.76 -20.18
CA SER A 169 -14.52 -18.80 -20.19
C SER A 169 -15.81 -19.39 -19.66
N GLN A 170 -16.08 -20.66 -19.96
CA GLN A 170 -17.28 -21.36 -19.48
C GLN A 170 -17.26 -21.49 -17.94
N LEU A 171 -16.11 -21.84 -17.33
CA LEU A 171 -16.00 -21.95 -15.88
C LEU A 171 -16.17 -20.59 -15.21
N LEU A 172 -15.55 -19.55 -15.75
CA LEU A 172 -15.69 -18.18 -15.23
C LEU A 172 -17.15 -17.73 -15.24
N ILE A 173 -17.88 -17.93 -16.35
CA ILE A 173 -19.29 -17.60 -16.46
C ILE A 173 -20.12 -18.39 -15.43
N ASN A 174 -19.88 -19.69 -15.28
CA ASN A 174 -20.60 -20.52 -14.30
C ASN A 174 -20.32 -20.11 -12.84
N ILE A 175 -19.11 -19.67 -12.51
CA ILE A 175 -18.77 -19.19 -11.17
C ILE A 175 -19.59 -17.95 -10.82
N PHE A 176 -19.72 -16.99 -11.76
CA PHE A 176 -20.42 -15.73 -11.53
C PHE A 176 -21.92 -15.78 -11.84
N GLU A 177 -22.45 -16.94 -12.24
CA GLU A 177 -23.89 -17.10 -12.47
C GLU A 177 -24.67 -16.78 -11.20
N HIS A 178 -25.76 -16.02 -11.36
CA HIS A 178 -26.59 -15.57 -10.24
C HIS A 178 -27.13 -16.76 -9.42
N ASN A 179 -27.24 -16.57 -8.11
CA ASN A 179 -27.76 -17.54 -7.14
C ASN A 179 -26.96 -18.87 -7.07
N THR A 180 -25.70 -18.87 -7.51
CA THR A 180 -24.78 -19.99 -7.28
C THR A 180 -23.95 -19.75 -6.01
N PRO A 181 -23.44 -20.79 -5.33
CA PRO A 181 -22.63 -20.62 -4.12
C PRO A 181 -21.30 -19.88 -4.32
N LEU A 182 -20.82 -19.74 -5.56
CA LEU A 182 -19.50 -19.19 -5.87
C LEU A 182 -19.52 -17.75 -6.41
N HIS A 183 -20.71 -17.16 -6.66
CA HIS A 183 -20.82 -15.88 -7.37
C HIS A 183 -20.55 -14.64 -6.51
N ASP A 184 -20.69 -14.74 -5.19
CA ASP A 184 -20.54 -13.60 -4.28
C ASP A 184 -19.11 -13.49 -3.79
N GLY A 185 -18.39 -12.51 -4.29
CA GLY A 185 -16.98 -12.25 -3.98
C GLY A 185 -16.10 -12.22 -5.23
N ALA A 186 -14.80 -12.34 -5.00
CA ALA A 186 -13.80 -12.34 -6.07
C ALA A 186 -13.27 -13.75 -6.35
N ILE A 187 -12.86 -13.97 -7.59
CA ILE A 187 -11.96 -15.10 -7.90
C ILE A 187 -10.52 -14.61 -7.93
N ILE A 188 -9.60 -15.49 -7.53
CA ILE A 188 -8.16 -15.23 -7.63
C ILE A 188 -7.55 -16.24 -8.60
N ILE A 189 -6.86 -15.69 -9.62
CA ILE A 189 -6.16 -16.45 -10.64
C ILE A 189 -4.66 -16.31 -10.38
N ARG A 190 -3.96 -17.45 -10.30
CA ARG A 190 -2.51 -17.54 -10.24
C ARG A 190 -1.98 -18.34 -11.42
N GLY A 191 -1.15 -17.71 -12.26
CA GLY A 191 -0.75 -18.33 -13.52
C GLY A 191 -1.97 -18.65 -14.39
N ASN A 192 -2.13 -19.91 -14.76
CA ASN A 192 -3.21 -20.36 -15.64
C ASN A 192 -4.37 -21.06 -14.88
N ARG A 193 -4.43 -20.89 -13.55
CA ARG A 193 -5.41 -21.59 -12.71
C ARG A 193 -6.22 -20.61 -11.85
N ILE A 194 -7.51 -20.91 -11.69
CA ILE A 194 -8.38 -20.30 -10.68
C ILE A 194 -8.04 -20.98 -9.36
N VAL A 195 -7.46 -20.25 -8.42
CA VAL A 195 -7.06 -20.79 -7.12
C VAL A 195 -8.23 -20.88 -6.17
N SER A 196 -9.03 -19.79 -6.10
CA SER A 196 -10.14 -19.70 -5.16
C SER A 196 -11.24 -18.78 -5.72
N ALA A 197 -12.47 -18.98 -5.27
CA ALA A 197 -13.63 -18.13 -5.53
C ALA A 197 -14.24 -17.62 -4.21
N THR A 198 -15.19 -16.70 -4.27
CA THR A 198 -15.82 -16.05 -3.10
C THR A 198 -14.82 -15.38 -2.14
N CYS A 199 -13.67 -14.92 -2.66
CA CYS A 199 -12.67 -14.27 -1.83
C CYS A 199 -13.13 -12.88 -1.40
N TYR A 200 -12.93 -12.55 -0.12
CA TYR A 200 -13.17 -11.21 0.41
C TYR A 200 -11.95 -10.31 0.18
N LEU A 201 -12.20 -9.15 -0.40
CA LEU A 201 -11.17 -8.18 -0.72
C LEU A 201 -11.38 -6.88 0.08
N PRO A 202 -10.30 -6.11 0.34
CA PRO A 202 -10.43 -4.80 0.97
C PRO A 202 -11.19 -3.84 0.04
N LEU A 203 -12.03 -2.99 0.62
CA LEU A 203 -12.69 -1.92 -0.10
C LEU A 203 -11.85 -0.65 -0.06
N SER A 204 -11.72 0.03 -1.19
CA SER A 204 -11.04 1.33 -1.23
C SER A 204 -11.84 2.41 -0.51
N ASP A 205 -11.16 3.16 0.36
CA ASP A 205 -11.69 4.34 1.05
C ASP A 205 -11.50 5.63 0.22
N ASN A 206 -11.07 5.53 -1.05
CA ASN A 206 -10.78 6.67 -1.89
C ASN A 206 -12.06 7.46 -2.22
N MET A 207 -12.19 8.64 -1.64
CA MET A 207 -13.31 9.56 -1.83
C MET A 207 -13.42 10.13 -3.26
N ARG A 208 -12.38 9.95 -4.11
CA ARG A 208 -12.39 10.40 -5.51
C ARG A 208 -13.11 9.42 -6.43
N LEU A 209 -13.36 8.20 -5.97
CA LEU A 209 -14.15 7.23 -6.71
C LEU A 209 -15.60 7.71 -6.78
N SER A 210 -16.21 7.63 -7.97
CA SER A 210 -17.62 7.95 -8.16
C SER A 210 -18.50 7.17 -7.19
N LYS A 211 -19.52 7.82 -6.63
CA LYS A 211 -20.50 7.18 -5.73
C LYS A 211 -21.39 6.15 -6.45
N GLU A 212 -21.45 6.22 -7.76
CA GLU A 212 -22.18 5.28 -8.62
C GLU A 212 -21.48 3.91 -8.74
N LEU A 213 -20.23 3.80 -8.28
CA LEU A 213 -19.47 2.54 -8.33
C LEU A 213 -19.91 1.61 -7.19
N GLY A 214 -20.36 0.43 -7.55
CA GLY A 214 -20.75 -0.62 -6.60
C GLY A 214 -19.57 -1.22 -5.84
N THR A 215 -19.88 -2.14 -4.93
CA THR A 215 -18.90 -2.79 -4.03
C THR A 215 -17.78 -3.51 -4.78
N ARG A 216 -18.10 -4.19 -5.90
CA ARG A 216 -17.10 -4.88 -6.74
C ARG A 216 -16.03 -3.93 -7.31
N HIS A 217 -16.42 -2.73 -7.74
CA HIS A 217 -15.46 -1.73 -8.23
C HIS A 217 -14.58 -1.20 -7.09
N ARG A 218 -15.16 -0.96 -5.91
CA ARG A 218 -14.40 -0.51 -4.74
C ARG A 218 -13.45 -1.59 -4.24
N ALA A 219 -13.84 -2.86 -4.31
CA ALA A 219 -13.00 -3.99 -3.98
C ALA A 219 -11.84 -4.15 -4.99
N ALA A 220 -12.11 -3.96 -6.28
CA ALA A 220 -11.06 -4.00 -7.31
C ALA A 220 -10.00 -2.94 -7.10
N VAL A 221 -10.41 -1.70 -6.81
CA VAL A 221 -9.47 -0.64 -6.49
C VAL A 221 -8.74 -0.94 -5.18
N GLY A 222 -9.46 -1.37 -4.13
CA GLY A 222 -8.88 -1.67 -2.82
C GLY A 222 -7.78 -2.73 -2.86
N ILE A 223 -7.99 -3.83 -3.59
CA ILE A 223 -6.93 -4.85 -3.75
C ILE A 223 -5.76 -4.33 -4.58
N SER A 224 -6.00 -3.48 -5.58
CA SER A 224 -4.95 -2.90 -6.41
C SER A 224 -4.16 -1.79 -5.70
N GLU A 225 -4.67 -1.22 -4.60
CA GLU A 225 -3.94 -0.27 -3.73
C GLU A 225 -2.91 -0.99 -2.84
N VAL A 226 -3.18 -2.24 -2.46
CA VAL A 226 -2.35 -3.01 -1.52
C VAL A 226 -1.50 -4.10 -2.19
N SER A 227 -1.68 -4.33 -3.49
CA SER A 227 -0.94 -5.32 -4.27
C SER A 227 -0.64 -4.82 -5.69
N ASP A 228 0.19 -5.54 -6.40
CA ASP A 228 0.49 -5.33 -7.83
C ASP A 228 -0.46 -6.11 -8.76
N SER A 229 -1.58 -6.61 -8.22
CA SER A 229 -2.55 -7.39 -8.98
C SER A 229 -3.22 -6.58 -10.09
N LEU A 230 -3.62 -7.27 -11.15
CA LEU A 230 -4.52 -6.76 -12.17
C LEU A 230 -5.93 -7.26 -11.84
N THR A 231 -6.89 -6.36 -11.73
CA THR A 231 -8.26 -6.76 -11.39
C THR A 231 -9.23 -6.34 -12.47
N VAL A 232 -9.97 -7.31 -12.99
CA VAL A 232 -11.04 -7.11 -13.98
C VAL A 232 -12.38 -7.06 -13.25
N VAL A 233 -13.20 -6.06 -13.57
CA VAL A 233 -14.55 -5.90 -13.02
C VAL A 233 -15.56 -5.83 -14.15
N VAL A 234 -16.62 -6.62 -14.04
CA VAL A 234 -17.80 -6.51 -14.90
C VAL A 234 -18.94 -5.91 -14.07
N SER A 235 -19.52 -4.82 -14.56
CA SER A 235 -20.63 -4.13 -13.90
C SER A 235 -21.94 -4.88 -14.10
N GLU A 236 -22.63 -5.19 -13.01
CA GLU A 236 -24.00 -5.77 -13.09
C GLU A 236 -25.08 -4.76 -13.50
N GLU A 237 -24.79 -3.45 -13.36
CA GLU A 237 -25.74 -2.40 -13.75
C GLU A 237 -25.62 -2.02 -15.22
N THR A 238 -24.40 -1.83 -15.71
CA THR A 238 -24.12 -1.32 -17.05
C THR A 238 -23.63 -2.39 -18.02
N GLY A 239 -23.07 -3.49 -17.51
CA GLY A 239 -22.37 -4.51 -18.31
C GLY A 239 -20.98 -4.08 -18.78
N SER A 240 -20.52 -2.88 -18.39
CA SER A 240 -19.19 -2.39 -18.78
C SER A 240 -18.08 -3.16 -18.07
N VAL A 241 -16.99 -3.41 -18.80
CA VAL A 241 -15.77 -4.01 -18.26
C VAL A 241 -14.81 -2.90 -17.84
N SER A 242 -14.23 -3.03 -16.67
CA SER A 242 -13.24 -2.10 -16.11
C SER A 242 -12.03 -2.84 -15.60
N LEU A 243 -10.86 -2.17 -15.58
CA LEU A 243 -9.62 -2.68 -15.02
C LEU A 243 -9.17 -1.82 -13.85
N ALA A 244 -8.74 -2.44 -12.75
CA ALA A 244 -8.08 -1.75 -11.66
C ALA A 244 -6.61 -2.19 -11.56
N VAL A 245 -5.72 -1.19 -11.53
CA VAL A 245 -4.26 -1.37 -11.43
C VAL A 245 -3.71 -0.24 -10.58
N GLU A 246 -2.87 -0.54 -9.60
CA GLU A 246 -2.16 0.44 -8.75
C GLU A 246 -3.09 1.53 -8.18
N GLY A 247 -4.27 1.14 -7.70
CA GLY A 247 -5.26 2.05 -7.13
C GLY A 247 -6.03 2.90 -8.15
N THR A 248 -5.82 2.67 -9.45
CA THR A 248 -6.49 3.41 -10.52
C THR A 248 -7.49 2.52 -11.25
N LEU A 249 -8.70 3.04 -11.47
CA LEU A 249 -9.76 2.34 -12.21
C LEU A 249 -9.87 2.88 -13.64
N TYR A 250 -9.61 2.03 -14.61
CA TYR A 250 -9.82 2.27 -16.05
C TYR A 250 -11.18 1.71 -16.45
N ARG A 251 -12.08 2.58 -16.91
CA ARG A 251 -13.47 2.22 -17.20
C ARG A 251 -13.70 2.04 -18.70
N ASN A 252 -14.75 1.26 -19.03
CA ASN A 252 -15.23 1.05 -20.41
C ASN A 252 -14.13 0.53 -21.34
N MET A 253 -13.50 -0.56 -20.93
CA MET A 253 -12.48 -1.23 -21.75
C MET A 253 -13.15 -1.90 -22.95
N ASP A 254 -12.48 -1.80 -24.09
CA ASP A 254 -12.82 -2.53 -25.31
C ASP A 254 -12.09 -3.89 -25.35
N ALA A 255 -12.58 -4.83 -26.16
CA ALA A 255 -12.06 -6.20 -26.29
C ALA A 255 -10.71 -6.26 -26.99
#